data_eaba283bda152d78e4d91416631568a3
#
_entry.id   eaba283bda152d78e4d91416631568a3
#
_cell.length_a   1.000
_cell.length_b   1.000
_cell.length_c   1.000
_cell.angle_alpha   90.00
_cell.angle_beta   90.00
_cell.angle_gamma   90.00
#
_symmetry.space_group_name_H-M   'P 1'
#
loop_
_entity.id
_entity.type
_entity.pdbx_description
1 polymer ?
#
loop_
_entity_poly.entity_id
_entity_poly.type
_entity_poly.pdbx_seq_one_letter_code
_entity_poly.pdbx_strand_id
1 'polypeptide(L)'
;MAAELDARAAGARRLVDKVCIVTGGGQGIGRATARRLGQEGGRIVVADRVDASATQTVAELRDHGVEATKVLVDLSTFAGAQDLMAQAREAYGRIDVLVNNVSGTIWIKPFHLYTAEEVELELQRSLMPTLWCCLAVLPIMMEQTSGSIVNVGSQSTRGLYRLPYATSKGGILALTKVMAMEYGRYGIRVNTMAPGGTDIPDRVTPRQFLRPGVMADDGDPAAAEQYRREMADDIRNQQALRRRGLPEEQAAAIAFLASDDASFITGQVINCSGGQS
;
A
#
# COMPACT_ATOMS: atom_id res chain seq x y z
N MET A 1 -12.43 18.93 -3.43
CA MET A 1 -11.08 18.40 -3.74
C MET A 1 -11.07 16.88 -3.98
N ALA A 2 -11.52 16.00 -3.06
CA ALA A 2 -11.60 14.55 -3.33
C ALA A 2 -12.52 14.23 -4.52
N ALA A 3 -13.73 14.79 -4.56
CA ALA A 3 -14.65 14.64 -5.70
C ALA A 3 -14.10 15.17 -7.03
N GLU A 4 -13.29 16.21 -7.01
CA GLU A 4 -12.63 16.75 -8.21
C GLU A 4 -11.51 15.83 -8.70
N LEU A 5 -10.78 15.19 -7.81
CA LEU A 5 -9.75 14.18 -8.16
C LEU A 5 -10.41 12.92 -8.75
N ASP A 6 -11.54 12.51 -8.23
CA ASP A 6 -12.34 11.41 -8.79
C ASP A 6 -12.87 11.74 -10.19
N ALA A 7 -13.38 12.97 -10.40
CA ALA A 7 -13.87 13.41 -11.70
C ALA A 7 -12.76 13.47 -12.78
N ARG A 8 -11.54 13.83 -12.40
CA ARG A 8 -10.39 13.84 -13.31
C ARG A 8 -9.95 12.42 -13.71
N ALA A 9 -10.19 11.44 -12.88
CA ALA A 9 -9.89 10.03 -13.17
C ALA A 9 -10.85 9.41 -14.20
N ALA A 10 -12.11 9.84 -14.22
CA ALA A 10 -13.17 9.23 -15.03
C ALA A 10 -12.93 9.28 -16.55
N GLY A 11 -12.01 10.15 -17.02
CA GLY A 11 -11.62 10.21 -18.44
C GLY A 11 -10.39 9.39 -18.82
N ALA A 12 -9.58 8.96 -17.86
CA ALA A 12 -8.35 8.23 -18.11
C ALA A 12 -8.62 6.73 -18.15
N ARG A 13 -8.47 6.09 -19.29
CA ARG A 13 -8.69 4.64 -19.48
C ARG A 13 -7.37 3.87 -19.61
N ARG A 14 -6.41 4.13 -18.69
CA ARG A 14 -5.05 3.61 -18.78
C ARG A 14 -4.88 2.15 -18.38
N LEU A 15 -5.90 1.56 -17.74
CA LEU A 15 -5.84 0.21 -17.16
C LEU A 15 -6.93 -0.73 -17.73
N VAL A 16 -7.45 -0.41 -18.91
CA VAL A 16 -8.45 -1.28 -19.58
C VAL A 16 -7.89 -2.69 -19.74
N ASP A 17 -8.71 -3.68 -19.36
CA ASP A 17 -8.38 -5.11 -19.38
C ASP A 17 -7.25 -5.56 -18.44
N LYS A 18 -6.67 -4.68 -17.65
CA LYS A 18 -5.65 -5.02 -16.65
C LYS A 18 -6.29 -5.57 -15.38
N VAL A 19 -5.75 -6.65 -14.86
CA VAL A 19 -6.11 -7.21 -13.54
C VAL A 19 -5.20 -6.62 -12.48
N CYS A 20 -5.78 -5.89 -11.53
CA CYS A 20 -5.07 -5.12 -10.53
C CYS A 20 -5.37 -5.65 -9.13
N ILE A 21 -4.36 -6.18 -8.44
CA ILE A 21 -4.45 -6.56 -7.03
C ILE A 21 -4.06 -5.36 -6.17
N VAL A 22 -4.89 -5.03 -5.18
CA VAL A 22 -4.58 -4.00 -4.17
C VAL A 22 -4.64 -4.63 -2.79
N THR A 23 -3.47 -4.75 -2.15
CA THR A 23 -3.38 -5.29 -0.78
C THR A 23 -3.72 -4.21 0.26
N GLY A 24 -4.47 -4.58 1.31
CA GLY A 24 -5.04 -3.61 2.25
C GLY A 24 -6.03 -2.67 1.58
N GLY A 25 -6.81 -3.19 0.62
CA GLY A 25 -7.72 -2.41 -0.21
C GLY A 25 -9.02 -1.99 0.46
N GLY A 26 -9.25 -2.40 1.71
CA GLY A 26 -10.49 -2.11 2.44
C GLY A 26 -10.59 -0.69 3.00
N GLN A 27 -9.50 0.07 3.13
CA GLN A 27 -9.51 1.41 3.70
C GLN A 27 -8.35 2.31 3.21
N GLY A 28 -8.45 3.60 3.47
CA GLY A 28 -7.37 4.57 3.29
C GLY A 28 -6.79 4.60 1.87
N ILE A 29 -5.46 4.62 1.75
CA ILE A 29 -4.75 4.66 0.46
C ILE A 29 -5.11 3.45 -0.40
N GLY A 30 -5.24 2.25 0.19
CA GLY A 30 -5.60 1.04 -0.55
C GLY A 30 -6.99 1.14 -1.19
N ARG A 31 -8.02 1.57 -0.41
CA ARG A 31 -9.38 1.78 -0.95
C ARG A 31 -9.42 2.84 -2.04
N ALA A 32 -8.78 3.99 -1.81
CA ALA A 32 -8.68 5.04 -2.83
C ALA A 32 -7.95 4.55 -4.09
N THR A 33 -6.91 3.72 -3.93
CA THR A 33 -6.19 3.09 -5.05
C THR A 33 -7.09 2.12 -5.81
N ALA A 34 -7.81 1.23 -5.13
CA ALA A 34 -8.73 0.30 -5.76
C ALA A 34 -9.81 1.04 -6.60
N ARG A 35 -10.38 2.11 -6.04
CA ARG A 35 -11.33 2.99 -6.76
C ARG A 35 -10.67 3.64 -7.97
N ARG A 36 -9.49 4.23 -7.81
CA ARG A 36 -8.80 4.91 -8.89
C ARG A 36 -8.44 3.97 -10.05
N LEU A 37 -7.87 2.80 -9.76
CA LEU A 37 -7.53 1.82 -10.79
C LEU A 37 -8.78 1.29 -11.52
N GLY A 38 -9.88 1.06 -10.78
CA GLY A 38 -11.17 0.69 -11.36
C GLY A 38 -11.76 1.76 -12.26
N GLN A 39 -11.75 3.03 -11.86
CA GLN A 39 -12.19 4.16 -12.67
C GLN A 39 -11.40 4.30 -13.99
N GLU A 40 -10.15 3.85 -13.99
CA GLU A 40 -9.30 3.83 -15.18
C GLU A 40 -9.44 2.56 -16.02
N GLY A 41 -10.41 1.70 -15.71
CA GLY A 41 -10.80 0.52 -16.51
C GLY A 41 -10.22 -0.81 -16.02
N GLY A 42 -9.52 -0.84 -14.89
CA GLY A 42 -8.97 -2.07 -14.31
C GLY A 42 -10.03 -2.97 -13.67
N ARG A 43 -9.80 -4.30 -13.73
CA ARG A 43 -10.52 -5.30 -12.94
C ARG A 43 -9.82 -5.42 -11.60
N ILE A 44 -10.54 -5.31 -10.50
CA ILE A 44 -9.94 -5.07 -9.18
C ILE A 44 -10.08 -6.30 -8.27
N VAL A 45 -8.96 -6.73 -7.71
CA VAL A 45 -8.90 -7.68 -6.59
C VAL A 45 -8.56 -6.92 -5.31
N VAL A 46 -9.55 -6.79 -4.43
CA VAL A 46 -9.39 -6.16 -3.10
C VAL A 46 -8.92 -7.23 -2.12
N ALA A 47 -7.64 -7.22 -1.75
CA ALA A 47 -7.10 -8.14 -0.76
C ALA A 47 -7.06 -7.45 0.62
N ASP A 48 -7.75 -8.00 1.59
CA ASP A 48 -7.76 -7.49 2.97
C ASP A 48 -8.01 -8.64 3.96
N ARG A 49 -7.69 -8.43 5.22
CA ARG A 49 -8.00 -9.38 6.30
C ARG A 49 -9.30 -9.07 7.03
N VAL A 50 -9.89 -7.90 6.79
CA VAL A 50 -11.13 -7.43 7.41
C VAL A 50 -12.26 -7.50 6.40
N ASP A 51 -13.15 -8.47 6.57
CA ASP A 51 -14.23 -8.77 5.61
C ASP A 51 -15.15 -7.57 5.38
N ALA A 52 -15.59 -6.91 6.44
CA ALA A 52 -16.53 -5.79 6.32
C ALA A 52 -15.99 -4.65 5.44
N SER A 53 -14.72 -4.25 5.63
CA SER A 53 -14.12 -3.18 4.83
C SER A 53 -13.83 -3.59 3.38
N ALA A 54 -13.41 -4.83 3.16
CA ALA A 54 -13.24 -5.36 1.80
C ALA A 54 -14.57 -5.45 1.05
N THR A 55 -15.62 -5.94 1.72
CA THR A 55 -16.99 -6.03 1.16
C THR A 55 -17.51 -4.65 0.79
N GLN A 56 -17.35 -3.66 1.65
CA GLN A 56 -17.77 -2.29 1.38
C GLN A 56 -17.04 -1.72 0.15
N THR A 57 -15.72 -1.90 0.06
CA THR A 57 -14.94 -1.41 -1.10
C THR A 57 -15.37 -2.07 -2.39
N VAL A 58 -15.61 -3.39 -2.39
CA VAL A 58 -16.07 -4.11 -3.59
C VAL A 58 -17.48 -3.67 -3.99
N ALA A 59 -18.39 -3.46 -3.03
CA ALA A 59 -19.73 -2.95 -3.32
C ALA A 59 -19.66 -1.57 -4.01
N GLU A 60 -18.90 -0.65 -3.47
CA GLU A 60 -18.67 0.69 -4.07
C GLU A 60 -18.10 0.61 -5.50
N LEU A 61 -17.13 -0.27 -5.73
CA LEU A 61 -16.56 -0.46 -7.06
C LEU A 61 -17.62 -0.95 -8.05
N ARG A 62 -18.43 -1.95 -7.66
CA ARG A 62 -19.49 -2.52 -8.49
C ARG A 62 -20.62 -1.53 -8.77
N ASP A 63 -20.99 -0.71 -7.81
CA ASP A 63 -21.98 0.38 -7.96
C ASP A 63 -21.55 1.42 -9.01
N HIS A 64 -20.25 1.54 -9.25
CA HIS A 64 -19.66 2.38 -10.31
C HIS A 64 -19.33 1.59 -11.58
N GLY A 65 -19.85 0.37 -11.74
CA GLY A 65 -19.66 -0.46 -12.95
C GLY A 65 -18.28 -1.09 -13.08
N VAL A 66 -17.47 -1.10 -12.01
CA VAL A 66 -16.14 -1.72 -12.00
C VAL A 66 -16.27 -3.21 -11.68
N GLU A 67 -15.64 -4.06 -12.49
CA GLU A 67 -15.51 -5.48 -12.19
C GLU A 67 -14.53 -5.67 -11.04
N ALA A 68 -15.03 -6.17 -9.91
CA ALA A 68 -14.24 -6.30 -8.68
C ALA A 68 -14.60 -7.54 -7.87
N THR A 69 -13.59 -8.12 -7.22
CA THR A 69 -13.76 -9.21 -6.25
C THR A 69 -12.93 -8.92 -4.98
N LYS A 70 -13.25 -9.62 -3.88
CA LYS A 70 -12.44 -9.58 -2.67
C LYS A 70 -11.75 -10.92 -2.44
N VAL A 71 -10.57 -10.87 -1.84
CA VAL A 71 -9.87 -12.03 -1.28
C VAL A 71 -9.55 -11.73 0.18
N LEU A 72 -10.12 -12.53 1.07
CA LEU A 72 -9.84 -12.42 2.52
C LEU A 72 -8.59 -13.23 2.84
N VAL A 73 -7.53 -12.53 3.24
CA VAL A 73 -6.22 -13.15 3.37
C VAL A 73 -5.36 -12.48 4.43
N ASP A 74 -4.56 -13.27 5.14
CA ASP A 74 -3.51 -12.78 6.03
C ASP A 74 -2.15 -12.82 5.30
N LEU A 75 -1.69 -11.66 4.88
CA LEU A 75 -0.43 -11.47 4.16
C LEU A 75 0.81 -11.44 5.08
N SER A 76 0.64 -11.65 6.39
CA SER A 76 1.79 -11.86 7.29
C SER A 76 2.51 -13.17 7.02
N THR A 77 1.90 -14.09 6.24
CA THR A 77 2.46 -15.39 5.86
C THR A 77 2.65 -15.50 4.35
N PHE A 78 3.62 -16.31 3.91
CA PHE A 78 3.83 -16.59 2.49
C PHE A 78 2.66 -17.40 1.90
N ALA A 79 2.10 -18.35 2.66
CA ALA A 79 0.92 -19.11 2.23
C ALA A 79 -0.27 -18.21 1.89
N GLY A 80 -0.52 -17.16 2.69
CA GLY A 80 -1.55 -16.18 2.38
C GLY A 80 -1.29 -15.42 1.07
N ALA A 81 -0.03 -15.06 0.80
CA ALA A 81 0.32 -14.41 -0.46
C ALA A 81 0.12 -15.36 -1.66
N GLN A 82 0.47 -16.65 -1.52
CA GLN A 82 0.22 -17.66 -2.55
C GLN A 82 -1.27 -17.84 -2.83
N ASP A 83 -2.08 -17.91 -1.78
CA ASP A 83 -3.54 -18.04 -1.87
C ASP A 83 -4.16 -16.82 -2.59
N LEU A 84 -3.72 -15.60 -2.26
CA LEU A 84 -4.15 -14.38 -2.97
C LEU A 84 -3.88 -14.48 -4.48
N MET A 85 -2.66 -14.87 -4.87
CA MET A 85 -2.30 -14.94 -6.29
C MET A 85 -3.06 -16.05 -7.02
N ALA A 86 -3.29 -17.19 -6.35
CA ALA A 86 -4.07 -18.30 -6.91
C ALA A 86 -5.53 -17.88 -7.16
N GLN A 87 -6.21 -17.30 -6.18
CA GLN A 87 -7.59 -16.82 -6.31
C GLN A 87 -7.74 -15.72 -7.37
N ALA A 88 -6.78 -14.77 -7.44
CA ALA A 88 -6.80 -13.74 -8.47
C ALA A 88 -6.64 -14.32 -9.88
N ARG A 89 -5.73 -15.29 -10.05
CA ARG A 89 -5.50 -15.99 -11.32
C ARG A 89 -6.71 -16.86 -11.69
N GLU A 90 -7.35 -17.52 -10.74
CA GLU A 90 -8.57 -18.29 -10.97
C GLU A 90 -9.72 -17.40 -11.46
N ALA A 91 -9.89 -16.23 -10.83
CA ALA A 91 -10.97 -15.29 -11.16
C ALA A 91 -10.79 -14.63 -12.54
N TYR A 92 -9.56 -14.30 -12.93
CA TYR A 92 -9.31 -13.41 -14.08
C TYR A 92 -8.28 -13.93 -15.09
N GLY A 93 -7.64 -15.06 -14.85
CA GLY A 93 -6.67 -15.71 -15.75
C GLY A 93 -5.27 -15.08 -15.76
N ARG A 94 -5.12 -13.85 -15.24
CA ARG A 94 -3.88 -13.07 -15.28
C ARG A 94 -3.73 -12.12 -14.10
N ILE A 95 -2.53 -11.58 -13.89
CA ILE A 95 -2.24 -10.50 -12.92
C ILE A 95 -1.32 -9.50 -13.58
N ASP A 96 -1.80 -8.28 -13.86
CA ASP A 96 -1.02 -7.24 -14.55
C ASP A 96 -0.40 -6.25 -13.58
N VAL A 97 -1.11 -5.94 -12.50
CA VAL A 97 -0.70 -4.94 -11.52
C VAL A 97 -0.80 -5.53 -10.11
N LEU A 98 0.28 -5.38 -9.33
CA LEU A 98 0.27 -5.64 -7.90
C LEU A 98 0.60 -4.35 -7.15
N VAL A 99 -0.33 -3.89 -6.31
CA VAL A 99 -0.09 -2.78 -5.38
C VAL A 99 0.10 -3.33 -3.98
N ASN A 100 1.34 -3.30 -3.49
CA ASN A 100 1.71 -3.68 -2.14
C ASN A 100 1.49 -2.50 -1.20
N ASN A 101 0.30 -2.41 -0.60
CA ASN A 101 -0.07 -1.31 0.29
C ASN A 101 -0.22 -1.74 1.76
N VAL A 102 -0.37 -3.05 2.06
CA VAL A 102 -0.46 -3.52 3.45
C VAL A 102 0.75 -3.09 4.25
N SER A 103 0.51 -2.26 5.26
CA SER A 103 1.53 -1.75 6.17
C SER A 103 0.89 -0.83 7.21
N GLY A 104 1.66 -0.43 8.21
CA GLY A 104 1.27 0.61 9.16
C GLY A 104 1.99 0.45 10.48
N THR A 105 2.51 1.56 11.01
CA THR A 105 3.15 1.54 12.33
C THR A 105 2.15 1.12 13.41
N ILE A 106 2.57 0.27 14.32
CA ILE A 106 1.80 -0.18 15.48
C ILE A 106 2.08 0.77 16.65
N TRP A 107 3.35 0.89 17.02
CA TRP A 107 3.79 1.71 18.13
C TRP A 107 4.52 2.97 17.67
N ILE A 108 4.37 4.04 18.46
CA ILE A 108 5.06 5.32 18.27
C ILE A 108 5.72 5.65 19.61
N LYS A 109 7.01 5.28 19.75
CA LYS A 109 7.80 5.49 20.97
C LYS A 109 9.31 5.48 20.66
N PRO A 110 10.17 6.02 21.52
CA PRO A 110 11.62 5.91 21.40
C PRO A 110 12.08 4.46 21.30
N PHE A 111 13.12 4.20 20.49
CA PHE A 111 13.52 2.83 20.16
C PHE A 111 13.94 1.99 21.38
N HIS A 112 14.59 2.60 22.36
CA HIS A 112 15.01 1.91 23.59
C HIS A 112 13.85 1.42 24.47
N LEU A 113 12.60 1.83 24.15
CA LEU A 113 11.38 1.36 24.83
C LEU A 113 10.69 0.21 24.08
N TYR A 114 11.19 -0.20 22.91
CA TYR A 114 10.65 -1.36 22.20
C TYR A 114 11.16 -2.65 22.84
N THR A 115 10.27 -3.66 22.90
CA THR A 115 10.69 -5.04 23.15
C THR A 115 11.11 -5.72 21.85
N ALA A 116 11.81 -6.85 21.94
CA ALA A 116 12.20 -7.63 20.77
C ALA A 116 10.96 -8.09 19.97
N GLU A 117 9.92 -8.56 20.66
CA GLU A 117 8.67 -9.02 20.08
C GLU A 117 7.94 -7.90 19.33
N GLU A 118 7.94 -6.69 19.87
CA GLU A 118 7.34 -5.52 19.19
C GLU A 118 8.10 -5.15 17.90
N VAL A 119 9.43 -5.25 17.92
CA VAL A 119 10.25 -5.04 16.71
C VAL A 119 9.91 -6.08 15.66
N GLU A 120 9.84 -7.36 16.02
CA GLU A 120 9.48 -8.45 15.12
C GLU A 120 8.07 -8.25 14.52
N LEU A 121 7.08 -7.89 15.35
CA LEU A 121 5.70 -7.62 14.90
C LEU A 121 5.62 -6.44 13.93
N GLU A 122 6.39 -5.36 14.16
CA GLU A 122 6.45 -4.24 13.22
C GLU A 122 7.05 -4.65 11.86
N LEU A 123 8.12 -5.44 11.86
CA LEU A 123 8.73 -5.96 10.62
C LEU A 123 7.76 -6.91 9.90
N GLN A 124 7.15 -7.84 10.66
CA GLN A 124 6.19 -8.79 10.12
C GLN A 124 4.97 -8.09 9.50
N ARG A 125 4.52 -6.97 10.07
CA ARG A 125 3.39 -6.20 9.55
C ARG A 125 3.75 -5.31 8.36
N SER A 126 4.94 -4.72 8.37
CA SER A 126 5.25 -3.61 7.46
C SER A 126 6.23 -3.95 6.34
N LEU A 127 6.96 -5.08 6.44
CA LEU A 127 7.91 -5.54 5.42
C LEU A 127 7.46 -6.85 4.79
N MET A 128 7.14 -7.86 5.60
CA MET A 128 6.91 -9.22 5.13
C MET A 128 5.76 -9.35 4.12
N PRO A 129 4.61 -8.64 4.25
CA PRO A 129 3.55 -8.70 3.24
C PRO A 129 4.02 -8.30 1.84
N THR A 130 4.85 -7.27 1.74
CA THR A 130 5.42 -6.83 0.45
C THR A 130 6.35 -7.89 -0.13
N LEU A 131 7.27 -8.46 0.70
CA LEU A 131 8.17 -9.53 0.27
C LEU A 131 7.40 -10.76 -0.21
N TRP A 132 6.42 -11.23 0.56
CA TRP A 132 5.63 -12.41 0.23
C TRP A 132 4.80 -12.24 -1.04
N CYS A 133 4.12 -11.09 -1.19
CA CYS A 133 3.34 -10.83 -2.39
C CYS A 133 4.23 -10.69 -3.63
N CYS A 134 5.40 -10.05 -3.53
CA CYS A 134 6.36 -9.99 -4.63
C CYS A 134 6.85 -11.39 -5.02
N LEU A 135 7.25 -12.21 -4.03
CA LEU A 135 7.72 -13.58 -4.30
C LEU A 135 6.64 -14.44 -4.96
N ALA A 136 5.39 -14.31 -4.54
CA ALA A 136 4.27 -15.10 -5.06
C ALA A 136 3.82 -14.67 -6.46
N VAL A 137 3.89 -13.37 -6.81
CA VAL A 137 3.42 -12.86 -8.11
C VAL A 137 4.44 -13.05 -9.23
N LEU A 138 5.72 -13.06 -8.91
CA LEU A 138 6.81 -13.09 -9.90
C LEU A 138 6.70 -14.25 -10.91
N PRO A 139 6.45 -15.51 -10.51
CA PRO A 139 6.32 -16.60 -11.48
C PRO A 139 5.21 -16.33 -12.50
N ILE A 140 4.09 -15.75 -12.08
CA ILE A 140 2.94 -15.42 -12.94
C ILE A 140 3.32 -14.32 -13.92
N MET A 141 3.90 -13.21 -13.45
CA MET A 141 4.31 -12.09 -14.30
C MET A 141 5.45 -12.47 -15.24
N MET A 142 6.37 -13.35 -14.82
CA MET A 142 7.42 -13.89 -15.69
C MET A 142 6.85 -14.76 -16.83
N GLU A 143 5.88 -15.61 -16.54
CA GLU A 143 5.15 -16.39 -17.55
C GLU A 143 4.43 -15.48 -18.55
N GLN A 144 3.83 -14.39 -18.07
CA GLN A 144 3.17 -13.36 -18.88
C GLN A 144 4.14 -12.47 -19.67
N THR A 145 5.44 -12.46 -19.32
CA THR A 145 6.44 -11.50 -19.81
C THR A 145 6.02 -10.03 -19.68
N SER A 146 5.25 -9.74 -18.65
CA SER A 146 4.69 -8.41 -18.39
C SER A 146 4.20 -8.30 -16.96
N GLY A 147 4.38 -7.14 -16.33
CA GLY A 147 3.84 -6.84 -15.01
C GLY A 147 4.25 -5.46 -14.49
N SER A 148 3.43 -4.91 -13.61
CA SER A 148 3.74 -3.68 -12.87
C SER A 148 3.53 -3.88 -11.39
N ILE A 149 4.59 -3.75 -10.60
CA ILE A 149 4.55 -3.82 -9.13
C ILE A 149 4.76 -2.42 -8.59
N VAL A 150 3.80 -1.93 -7.80
CA VAL A 150 3.89 -0.65 -7.11
C VAL A 150 3.90 -0.89 -5.61
N ASN A 151 5.04 -0.65 -4.99
CA ASN A 151 5.21 -0.76 -3.55
C ASN A 151 4.87 0.57 -2.87
N VAL A 152 4.01 0.55 -1.85
CA VAL A 152 3.74 1.73 -1.03
C VAL A 152 4.83 1.86 0.04
N GLY A 153 5.79 2.72 -0.23
CA GLY A 153 6.87 3.09 0.68
C GLY A 153 6.43 4.03 1.78
N SER A 154 7.31 4.94 2.17
CA SER A 154 7.01 6.07 3.07
C SER A 154 8.15 7.07 3.07
N GLN A 155 7.85 8.35 3.26
CA GLN A 155 8.85 9.36 3.66
C GLN A 155 9.32 9.19 5.12
N SER A 156 8.66 8.33 5.88
CA SER A 156 8.98 8.05 7.29
C SER A 156 10.27 7.28 7.51
N THR A 157 11.07 7.02 6.48
CA THR A 157 12.44 6.52 6.64
C THR A 157 13.33 7.49 7.45
N ARG A 158 12.85 8.70 7.70
CA ARG A 158 13.48 9.73 8.55
C ARG A 158 12.59 10.19 9.70
N GLY A 159 11.47 9.49 9.98
CA GLY A 159 10.48 9.91 10.98
C GLY A 159 10.84 9.51 12.40
N LEU A 160 10.43 10.32 13.38
CA LEU A 160 10.65 10.09 14.81
C LEU A 160 9.79 8.94 15.35
N TYR A 161 10.29 8.27 16.40
CA TYR A 161 9.54 7.35 17.29
C TYR A 161 8.96 6.08 16.64
N ARG A 162 9.44 5.67 15.47
CA ARG A 162 8.94 4.48 14.75
C ARG A 162 10.04 3.79 13.96
N LEU A 163 11.20 3.58 14.61
CA LEU A 163 12.39 3.05 13.95
C LEU A 163 12.15 1.70 13.26
N PRO A 164 11.46 0.68 13.85
CA PRO A 164 11.23 -0.59 13.16
C PRO A 164 10.37 -0.43 11.89
N TYR A 165 9.37 0.44 11.94
CA TYR A 165 8.58 0.79 10.76
C TYR A 165 9.43 1.50 9.68
N ALA A 166 10.27 2.45 10.08
CA ALA A 166 11.18 3.16 9.16
C ALA A 166 12.17 2.19 8.50
N THR A 167 12.71 1.23 9.27
CA THR A 167 13.57 0.15 8.77
C THR A 167 12.84 -0.70 7.74
N SER A 168 11.60 -1.11 8.01
CA SER A 168 10.75 -1.85 7.06
C SER A 168 10.57 -1.08 5.76
N LYS A 169 10.29 0.21 5.83
CA LYS A 169 10.09 1.06 4.65
C LYS A 169 11.39 1.29 3.88
N GLY A 170 12.53 1.42 4.56
CA GLY A 170 13.85 1.42 3.93
C GLY A 170 14.14 0.11 3.18
N GLY A 171 13.80 -1.03 3.77
CA GLY A 171 13.88 -2.34 3.12
C GLY A 171 13.07 -2.45 1.84
N ILE A 172 11.85 -1.86 1.79
CA ILE A 172 11.02 -1.81 0.58
C ILE A 172 11.70 -0.99 -0.54
N LEU A 173 12.42 0.09 -0.21
CA LEU A 173 13.14 0.87 -1.21
C LEU A 173 14.27 0.05 -1.85
N ALA A 174 15.02 -0.70 -1.04
CA ALA A 174 16.07 -1.60 -1.51
C ALA A 174 15.50 -2.74 -2.37
N LEU A 175 14.44 -3.41 -1.87
CA LEU A 175 13.71 -4.46 -2.60
C LEU A 175 13.29 -3.97 -3.99
N THR A 176 12.71 -2.79 -4.09
CA THR A 176 12.23 -2.20 -5.34
C THR A 176 13.35 -2.07 -6.36
N LYS A 177 14.52 -1.56 -5.96
CA LYS A 177 15.67 -1.39 -6.84
C LYS A 177 16.22 -2.71 -7.35
N VAL A 178 16.42 -3.67 -6.44
CA VAL A 178 16.98 -4.98 -6.80
C VAL A 178 16.04 -5.73 -7.73
N MET A 179 14.74 -5.78 -7.40
CA MET A 179 13.75 -6.44 -8.27
C MET A 179 13.65 -5.82 -9.65
N ALA A 180 13.72 -4.50 -9.77
CA ALA A 180 13.70 -3.82 -11.06
C ALA A 180 14.87 -4.27 -11.94
N MET A 181 16.07 -4.43 -11.37
CA MET A 181 17.25 -4.89 -12.08
C MET A 181 17.15 -6.37 -12.50
N GLU A 182 16.67 -7.24 -11.60
CA GLU A 182 16.61 -8.68 -11.85
C GLU A 182 15.50 -9.07 -12.83
N TYR A 183 14.33 -8.42 -12.72
CA TYR A 183 13.11 -8.82 -13.44
C TYR A 183 12.73 -7.92 -14.62
N GLY A 184 13.45 -6.82 -14.84
CA GLY A 184 13.23 -5.95 -16.00
C GLY A 184 13.34 -6.69 -17.34
N ARG A 185 14.22 -7.69 -17.46
CA ARG A 185 14.35 -8.55 -18.65
C ARG A 185 13.10 -9.37 -19.00
N TYR A 186 12.17 -9.50 -18.06
CA TYR A 186 10.87 -10.16 -18.25
C TYR A 186 9.73 -9.16 -18.49
N GLY A 187 10.05 -7.90 -18.77
CA GLY A 187 9.04 -6.85 -18.95
C GLY A 187 8.32 -6.44 -17.66
N ILE A 188 8.90 -6.76 -16.49
CA ILE A 188 8.30 -6.43 -15.19
C ILE A 188 8.92 -5.14 -14.66
N ARG A 189 8.06 -4.15 -14.38
CA ARG A 189 8.46 -2.89 -13.74
C ARG A 189 8.17 -2.96 -12.24
N VAL A 190 9.07 -2.45 -11.43
CA VAL A 190 8.91 -2.39 -9.98
C VAL A 190 9.27 -0.99 -9.50
N ASN A 191 8.30 -0.28 -8.92
CA ASN A 191 8.50 1.07 -8.41
C ASN A 191 7.93 1.23 -7.00
N THR A 192 8.38 2.25 -6.31
CA THR A 192 7.84 2.66 -5.01
C THR A 192 7.14 4.01 -5.14
N MET A 193 5.91 4.11 -4.64
CA MET A 193 5.27 5.38 -4.30
C MET A 193 5.47 5.62 -2.80
N ALA A 194 6.12 6.71 -2.43
CA ALA A 194 6.42 7.05 -1.04
C ALA A 194 5.52 8.21 -0.56
N PRO A 195 4.44 7.89 0.19
CA PRO A 195 3.53 8.91 0.73
C PRO A 195 4.20 9.70 1.85
N GLY A 196 3.84 10.98 1.94
CA GLY A 196 4.00 11.79 3.14
C GLY A 196 2.89 11.56 4.16
N GLY A 197 2.74 12.48 5.10
CA GLY A 197 1.62 12.48 6.03
C GLY A 197 0.29 12.53 5.26
N THR A 198 -0.55 11.49 5.42
CA THR A 198 -1.84 11.36 4.73
C THR A 198 -2.96 11.29 5.76
N ASP A 199 -4.01 12.07 5.54
CA ASP A 199 -5.23 12.00 6.35
C ASP A 199 -6.10 10.84 5.88
N ILE A 200 -6.57 10.06 6.84
CA ILE A 200 -7.49 8.94 6.61
C ILE A 200 -8.65 9.15 7.59
N PRO A 201 -9.64 10.01 7.22
CA PRO A 201 -10.74 10.35 8.12
C PRO A 201 -11.60 9.12 8.46
N ASP A 202 -11.82 8.24 7.50
CA ASP A 202 -12.70 7.07 7.60
C ASP A 202 -11.92 5.80 7.96
N ARG A 203 -10.99 5.90 8.90
CA ARG A 203 -10.21 4.74 9.33
C ARG A 203 -11.08 3.75 10.12
N VAL A 204 -11.37 2.62 9.51
CA VAL A 204 -12.17 1.54 10.11
C VAL A 204 -11.33 0.69 11.08
N THR A 205 -10.10 0.36 10.68
CA THR A 205 -9.21 -0.47 11.49
C THR A 205 -8.17 0.38 12.19
N PRO A 206 -8.14 0.44 13.54
CA PRO A 206 -7.14 1.18 14.30
C PRO A 206 -5.70 0.73 13.98
N ARG A 207 -4.72 1.61 14.23
CA ARG A 207 -3.29 1.27 14.02
C ARG A 207 -2.83 0.13 14.92
N GLN A 208 -3.29 0.11 16.16
CA GLN A 208 -2.97 -0.89 17.18
C GLN A 208 -3.62 -2.26 16.92
N PHE A 209 -4.48 -2.38 15.91
CA PHE A 209 -5.13 -3.65 15.58
C PHE A 209 -4.09 -4.66 15.08
N LEU A 210 -3.83 -5.70 15.86
CA LEU A 210 -2.91 -6.79 15.52
C LEU A 210 -3.62 -7.90 14.74
N ARG A 211 -4.75 -8.35 15.28
CA ARG A 211 -5.65 -9.37 14.69
C ARG A 211 -7.03 -9.25 15.31
N PRO A 212 -8.05 -9.91 14.77
CA PRO A 212 -9.39 -9.88 15.37
C PRO A 212 -9.36 -10.16 16.87
N GLY A 213 -9.91 -9.23 17.66
CA GLY A 213 -9.95 -9.31 19.13
C GLY A 213 -8.65 -8.97 19.86
N VAL A 214 -7.57 -8.61 19.15
CA VAL A 214 -6.27 -8.30 19.77
C VAL A 214 -5.80 -6.91 19.33
N MET A 215 -5.62 -6.03 20.32
CA MET A 215 -5.03 -4.70 20.16
C MET A 215 -3.65 -4.65 20.80
N ALA A 216 -2.72 -3.90 20.18
CA ALA A 216 -1.43 -3.63 20.82
C ALA A 216 -1.61 -2.70 22.02
N ASP A 217 -0.87 -2.98 23.07
CA ASP A 217 -0.76 -2.10 24.22
C ASP A 217 0.26 -1.00 23.93
N ASP A 218 -0.12 0.27 24.13
CA ASP A 218 0.76 1.43 23.99
C ASP A 218 1.56 1.75 25.27
N GLY A 219 1.34 1.02 26.36
CA GLY A 219 1.95 1.29 27.67
C GLY A 219 1.36 2.52 28.34
N ASP A 220 2.20 3.50 28.73
CA ASP A 220 1.74 4.78 29.31
C ASP A 220 0.97 5.62 28.28
N PRO A 221 -0.34 5.85 28.44
CA PRO A 221 -1.14 6.60 27.47
C PRO A 221 -0.71 8.06 27.31
N ALA A 222 -0.21 8.69 28.37
CA ALA A 222 0.22 10.09 28.34
C ALA A 222 1.52 10.24 27.53
N ALA A 223 2.50 9.37 27.76
CA ALA A 223 3.73 9.33 26.99
C ALA A 223 3.45 8.97 25.51
N ALA A 224 2.59 7.98 25.26
CA ALA A 224 2.20 7.59 23.89
C ALA A 224 1.54 8.74 23.13
N GLU A 225 0.70 9.53 23.78
CA GLU A 225 0.08 10.71 23.16
C GLU A 225 1.10 11.83 22.91
N GLN A 226 2.05 12.04 23.80
CA GLN A 226 3.14 12.99 23.60
C GLN A 226 3.95 12.62 22.35
N TYR A 227 4.41 11.37 22.20
CA TYR A 227 5.18 10.94 21.05
C TYR A 227 4.40 11.05 19.74
N ARG A 228 3.08 10.79 19.77
CA ARG A 228 2.20 10.98 18.61
C ARG A 228 2.12 12.45 18.18
N ARG A 229 2.03 13.39 19.13
CA ARG A 229 2.01 14.83 18.84
C ARG A 229 3.34 15.30 18.25
N GLU A 230 4.44 14.96 18.88
CA GLU A 230 5.79 15.35 18.42
C GLU A 230 6.06 14.80 17.00
N MET A 231 5.70 13.54 16.73
CA MET A 231 5.78 12.97 15.40
C MET A 231 4.87 13.70 14.38
N ALA A 232 3.65 14.06 14.77
CA ALA A 232 2.71 14.74 13.88
C ALA A 232 3.19 16.16 13.55
N ASP A 233 3.77 16.86 14.51
CA ASP A 233 4.35 18.20 14.32
C ASP A 233 5.61 18.14 13.45
N ASP A 234 6.48 17.16 13.66
CA ASP A 234 7.65 16.90 12.80
C ASP A 234 7.24 16.72 11.34
N ILE A 235 6.25 15.84 11.08
CA ILE A 235 5.72 15.61 9.72
C ILE A 235 5.14 16.90 9.12
N ARG A 236 4.35 17.66 9.89
CA ARG A 236 3.72 18.91 9.41
C ARG A 236 4.76 19.96 9.05
N ASN A 237 5.80 20.10 9.88
CA ASN A 237 6.85 21.08 9.68
C ASN A 237 7.72 20.79 8.45
N GLN A 238 7.87 19.52 8.09
CA GLN A 238 8.65 19.08 6.93
C GLN A 238 7.87 19.20 5.60
N GLN A 239 6.54 19.33 5.62
CA GLN A 239 5.73 19.40 4.40
C GLN A 239 5.68 20.83 3.81
N ALA A 240 6.24 21.04 2.63
CA ALA A 240 6.23 22.34 1.95
C ALA A 240 4.81 22.84 1.63
N LEU A 241 3.88 21.94 1.27
CA LEU A 241 2.47 22.27 1.00
C LEU A 241 1.65 22.57 2.27
N ARG A 242 2.26 22.50 3.46
CA ARG A 242 1.66 22.85 4.76
C ARG A 242 0.32 22.17 5.08
N ARG A 243 0.04 21.04 4.44
CA ARG A 243 -1.13 20.19 4.70
C ARG A 243 -0.79 18.73 4.52
N ARG A 244 -1.56 17.88 5.14
CA ARG A 244 -1.49 16.44 4.86
C ARG A 244 -2.12 16.14 3.50
N GLY A 245 -1.63 15.09 2.84
CA GLY A 245 -2.20 14.59 1.60
C GLY A 245 -3.51 13.84 1.84
N LEU A 246 -4.27 13.63 0.76
CA LEU A 246 -5.46 12.78 0.74
C LEU A 246 -5.12 11.40 0.17
N PRO A 247 -5.86 10.35 0.53
CA PRO A 247 -5.71 9.03 -0.09
C PRO A 247 -5.80 9.05 -1.62
N GLU A 248 -6.66 9.89 -2.18
CA GLU A 248 -6.88 10.06 -3.63
C GLU A 248 -5.65 10.65 -4.33
N GLU A 249 -4.91 11.54 -3.68
CA GLU A 249 -3.66 12.10 -4.22
C GLU A 249 -2.57 11.02 -4.30
N GLN A 250 -2.52 10.13 -3.30
CA GLN A 250 -1.61 8.98 -3.30
C GLN A 250 -2.01 7.97 -4.38
N ALA A 251 -3.31 7.69 -4.50
CA ALA A 251 -3.86 6.78 -5.50
C ALA A 251 -3.56 7.25 -6.94
N ALA A 252 -3.56 8.55 -7.19
CA ALA A 252 -3.23 9.12 -8.51
C ALA A 252 -1.78 8.79 -8.92
N ALA A 253 -0.82 8.91 -8.00
CA ALA A 253 0.58 8.56 -8.23
C ALA A 253 0.76 7.04 -8.43
N ILE A 254 0.05 6.22 -7.66
CA ILE A 254 0.05 4.75 -7.81
C ILE A 254 -0.52 4.37 -9.18
N ALA A 255 -1.65 4.95 -9.61
CA ALA A 255 -2.26 4.65 -10.89
C ALA A 255 -1.34 5.00 -12.08
N PHE A 256 -0.63 6.13 -12.01
CA PHE A 256 0.39 6.48 -12.99
C PHE A 256 1.50 5.42 -13.06
N LEU A 257 2.08 5.02 -11.94
CA LEU A 257 3.14 4.02 -11.90
C LEU A 257 2.66 2.62 -12.35
N ALA A 258 1.40 2.29 -12.10
CA ALA A 258 0.77 1.04 -12.51
C ALA A 258 0.54 0.98 -14.03
N SER A 259 0.29 2.12 -14.66
CA SER A 259 -0.08 2.23 -16.08
C SER A 259 1.10 2.19 -17.04
N ASP A 260 0.80 2.05 -18.34
CA ASP A 260 1.79 2.07 -19.41
C ASP A 260 2.38 3.48 -19.64
N ASP A 261 1.79 4.55 -19.08
CA ASP A 261 2.41 5.90 -19.05
C ASP A 261 3.76 5.90 -18.31
N ALA A 262 3.97 4.92 -17.40
CA ALA A 262 5.23 4.70 -16.70
C ALA A 262 6.08 3.57 -17.32
N SER A 263 5.90 3.26 -18.61
CA SER A 263 6.55 2.11 -19.29
C SER A 263 8.07 2.14 -19.25
N PHE A 264 8.69 3.32 -19.14
CA PHE A 264 10.14 3.47 -19.02
C PHE A 264 10.61 3.86 -17.60
N ILE A 265 9.72 3.67 -16.60
CA ILE A 265 10.01 3.96 -15.18
C ILE A 265 10.05 2.65 -14.42
N THR A 266 11.23 2.26 -13.92
CA THR A 266 11.42 1.10 -13.04
C THR A 266 12.56 1.34 -12.05
N GLY A 267 12.51 0.72 -10.87
CA GLY A 267 13.48 0.90 -9.79
C GLY A 267 13.40 2.26 -9.09
N GLN A 268 12.38 3.06 -9.36
CA GLN A 268 12.28 4.43 -8.87
C GLN A 268 11.45 4.54 -7.60
N VAL A 269 11.77 5.58 -6.83
CA VAL A 269 10.99 6.03 -5.67
C VAL A 269 10.37 7.38 -6.00
N ILE A 270 9.06 7.39 -6.19
CA ILE A 270 8.30 8.61 -6.45
C ILE A 270 7.68 9.11 -5.15
N ASN A 271 8.13 10.28 -4.72
CA ASN A 271 7.65 10.91 -3.51
C ASN A 271 6.32 11.65 -3.78
N CYS A 272 5.25 11.23 -3.09
CA CYS A 272 3.97 11.92 -3.06
C CYS A 272 3.73 12.46 -1.64
N SER A 273 4.54 13.45 -1.24
CA SER A 273 4.74 13.84 0.15
C SER A 273 4.46 15.31 0.46
N GLY A 274 3.98 16.07 -0.52
CA GLY A 274 3.77 17.51 -0.32
C GLY A 274 5.08 18.29 -0.10
N GLY A 275 6.20 17.80 -0.68
CA GLY A 275 7.52 18.43 -0.57
C GLY A 275 8.26 18.10 0.72
N GLN A 276 7.90 17.02 1.42
CA GLN A 276 8.71 16.47 2.51
C GLN A 276 9.99 15.86 1.91
N SER A 277 11.12 16.38 2.29
CA SER A 277 12.46 15.99 1.81
C SER A 277 13.23 15.19 2.85
#